data_5f737cb6b371aa2563dddbf859c68d54
#
_entry.id   5f737cb6b371aa2563dddbf859c68d54
#
_cell.length_a   1.000
_cell.length_b   1.000
_cell.length_c   1.000
_cell.angle_alpha   90.00
_cell.angle_beta   90.00
_cell.angle_gamma   90.00
#
_symmetry.space_group_name_H-M   'P 1'
#
loop_
_entity.id
_entity.type
_entity.pdbx_description
1 polymer ?
#
loop_
_entity_poly.entity_id
_entity_poly.type
_entity_poly.pdbx_seq_one_letter_code
_entity_poly.pdbx_strand_id
1 'polypeptide(L)'
;MEKKTCVYNSTGRLKRILLAKPTYYEILPLSDIARDLYDKGFKPDQKVWLKEHAEFTDAFKDAGVEVEWVEKLTPKLPWQASTRDFGTNTPHGVLIGRFRYSERKGEEVIAKETLEELGETVLPKQITRGCLEGGDCFWLDENTLIVGNGNRSTYAGYENAKEILAEYNKRVFVVEFLSKWNHLDVIFSPVADKLAIVCKDAVPDYFIGILDALGWELIKVPAEYAYRNEINMLALGDERVLSFRGNRLNKVLRERGLKVYDPAIETFAAAGEGPHCLSFELEREP
;
A
#
# COMPACT_ATOMS: atom_id res chain seq x y z
N MET A 1 3.81 -27.88 -4.91
CA MET A 1 3.10 -27.39 -3.71
C MET A 1 2.34 -26.16 -4.13
N GLU A 2 1.03 -26.14 -3.98
CA GLU A 2 0.26 -24.90 -4.20
C GLU A 2 0.80 -23.82 -3.26
N LYS A 3 1.31 -22.74 -3.82
CA LYS A 3 1.65 -21.54 -3.07
C LYS A 3 0.32 -20.95 -2.60
N LYS A 4 0.06 -20.98 -1.28
CA LYS A 4 -1.15 -20.37 -0.72
C LYS A 4 -0.91 -18.89 -0.51
N THR A 5 -1.56 -18.08 -1.31
CA THR A 5 -1.72 -16.66 -1.05
C THR A 5 -2.50 -16.51 0.26
N CYS A 6 -1.89 -15.90 1.26
CA CYS A 6 -2.53 -15.80 2.57
C CYS A 6 -2.06 -14.55 3.30
N VAL A 7 -2.95 -13.57 3.43
CA VAL A 7 -2.73 -12.38 4.26
C VAL A 7 -3.85 -12.29 5.29
N TYR A 8 -3.48 -12.43 6.57
CA TYR A 8 -4.43 -12.40 7.68
C TYR A 8 -4.62 -11.02 8.29
N ASN A 9 -3.58 -10.20 8.24
CA ASN A 9 -3.58 -8.83 8.76
C ASN A 9 -2.44 -8.03 8.11
N SER A 10 -2.41 -6.72 8.31
CA SER A 10 -1.39 -5.84 7.71
C SER A 10 -0.07 -5.77 8.49
N THR A 11 0.06 -6.47 9.63
CA THR A 11 1.23 -6.39 10.52
C THR A 11 1.91 -7.73 10.80
N GLY A 12 1.32 -8.86 10.39
CA GLY A 12 1.91 -10.18 10.52
C GLY A 12 3.23 -10.32 9.74
N ARG A 13 3.99 -11.37 10.01
CA ARG A 13 5.29 -11.57 9.39
C ARG A 13 5.19 -11.73 7.89
N LEU A 14 5.76 -10.76 7.15
CA LEU A 14 5.79 -10.76 5.70
C LEU A 14 6.78 -11.82 5.19
N LYS A 15 6.31 -12.70 4.32
CA LYS A 15 7.09 -13.79 3.71
C LYS A 15 7.38 -13.58 2.24
N ARG A 16 6.38 -13.08 1.50
CA ARG A 16 6.47 -12.89 0.06
C ARG A 16 5.83 -11.57 -0.35
N ILE A 17 6.48 -10.89 -1.28
CA ILE A 17 6.06 -9.58 -1.80
C ILE A 17 6.13 -9.57 -3.33
N LEU A 18 5.17 -8.93 -3.98
CA LEU A 18 5.18 -8.67 -5.41
C LEU A 18 5.64 -7.24 -5.68
N LEU A 19 6.65 -7.09 -6.51
CA LEU A 19 7.18 -5.80 -6.96
C LEU A 19 7.11 -5.69 -8.48
N ALA A 20 7.15 -4.46 -8.98
CA ALA A 20 7.30 -4.19 -10.40
C ALA A 20 8.43 -3.17 -10.62
N LYS A 21 9.34 -3.45 -11.54
CA LYS A 21 10.44 -2.53 -11.84
C LYS A 21 9.90 -1.22 -12.41
N PRO A 22 10.43 -0.07 -12.01
CA PRO A 22 10.00 1.24 -12.51
C PRO A 22 10.56 1.55 -13.91
N THR A 23 10.53 0.56 -14.82
CA THR A 23 11.14 0.64 -16.16
C THR A 23 10.57 1.77 -17.00
N TYR A 24 9.28 2.05 -16.84
CA TYR A 24 8.57 3.11 -17.56
C TYR A 24 7.95 4.13 -16.61
N TYR A 25 8.43 4.18 -15.37
CA TYR A 25 7.83 5.03 -14.35
C TYR A 25 7.97 6.52 -14.71
N GLU A 26 6.85 7.23 -14.67
CA GLU A 26 6.75 8.65 -14.90
C GLU A 26 5.84 9.28 -13.84
N ILE A 27 6.11 10.53 -13.48
CA ILE A 27 5.22 11.27 -12.58
C ILE A 27 4.01 11.75 -13.38
N LEU A 28 2.84 11.22 -13.03
CA LEU A 28 1.56 11.68 -13.57
C LEU A 28 0.88 12.61 -12.54
N PRO A 29 0.22 13.70 -12.96
CA PRO A 29 -0.39 14.68 -12.06
C PRO A 29 -1.72 14.18 -11.44
N LEU A 30 -1.72 12.96 -10.87
CA LEU A 30 -2.89 12.28 -10.34
C LEU A 30 -3.11 12.49 -8.82
N SER A 31 -2.17 13.16 -8.14
CA SER A 31 -2.29 13.63 -6.76
C SER A 31 -1.81 15.08 -6.66
N ASP A 32 -2.11 15.76 -5.56
CA ASP A 32 -1.65 17.15 -5.38
C ASP A 32 -0.12 17.24 -5.32
N ILE A 33 0.55 16.26 -4.68
CA ILE A 33 2.01 16.18 -4.61
C ILE A 33 2.59 15.94 -6.00
N ALA A 34 2.07 14.95 -6.72
CA ALA A 34 2.56 14.62 -8.06
C ALA A 34 2.32 15.76 -9.05
N ARG A 35 1.20 16.49 -8.91
CA ARG A 35 0.89 17.67 -9.76
C ARG A 35 1.87 18.81 -9.51
N ASP A 36 2.15 19.14 -8.25
CA ASP A 36 3.13 20.16 -7.88
C ASP A 36 4.53 19.85 -8.45
N LEU A 37 4.95 18.58 -8.40
CA LEU A 37 6.22 18.14 -8.99
C LEU A 37 6.21 18.19 -10.52
N TYR A 38 5.12 17.75 -11.12
CA TYR A 38 4.94 17.80 -12.58
C TYR A 38 5.01 19.23 -13.10
N ASP A 39 4.30 20.16 -12.45
CA ASP A 39 4.28 21.59 -12.81
C ASP A 39 5.66 22.26 -12.62
N LYS A 40 6.44 21.80 -11.65
CA LYS A 40 7.84 22.21 -11.45
C LYS A 40 8.84 21.56 -12.42
N GLY A 41 8.39 20.69 -13.30
CA GLY A 41 9.24 19.99 -14.27
C GLY A 41 10.18 18.95 -13.63
N PHE A 42 9.82 18.41 -12.48
CA PHE A 42 10.61 17.37 -11.82
C PHE A 42 10.57 16.08 -12.64
N LYS A 43 11.68 15.75 -13.28
CA LYS A 43 11.85 14.56 -14.12
C LYS A 43 13.16 13.86 -13.81
N PRO A 44 13.21 13.03 -12.78
CA PRO A 44 14.40 12.23 -12.48
C PRO A 44 14.79 11.33 -13.65
N ASP A 45 16.09 11.11 -13.82
CA ASP A 45 16.60 10.14 -14.78
C ASP A 45 16.08 8.73 -14.43
N GLN A 46 15.69 7.96 -15.46
CA GLN A 46 15.24 6.59 -15.29
C GLN A 46 16.22 5.72 -14.49
N LYS A 47 17.52 6.00 -14.60
CA LYS A 47 18.56 5.32 -13.82
C LYS A 47 18.43 5.55 -12.31
N VAL A 48 17.93 6.70 -11.90
CA VAL A 48 17.69 7.01 -10.46
C VAL A 48 16.58 6.12 -9.93
N TRP A 49 15.45 6.03 -10.65
CA TRP A 49 14.34 5.16 -10.29
C TRP A 49 14.77 3.70 -10.17
N LEU A 50 15.50 3.20 -11.16
CA LEU A 50 15.99 1.81 -11.17
C LEU A 50 16.97 1.54 -10.03
N LYS A 51 17.87 2.50 -9.71
CA LYS A 51 18.82 2.36 -8.62
C LYS A 51 18.11 2.33 -7.27
N GLU A 52 17.24 3.31 -7.00
CA GLU A 52 16.50 3.37 -5.74
C GLU A 52 15.61 2.13 -5.56
N HIS A 53 14.97 1.66 -6.63
CA HIS A 53 14.17 0.46 -6.58
C HIS A 53 15.01 -0.80 -6.32
N ALA A 54 16.26 -0.86 -6.78
CA ALA A 54 17.17 -1.95 -6.45
C ALA A 54 17.52 -1.96 -4.95
N GLU A 55 17.84 -0.80 -4.37
CA GLU A 55 18.06 -0.68 -2.91
C GLU A 55 16.80 -1.05 -2.10
N PHE A 56 15.62 -0.66 -2.59
CA PHE A 56 14.33 -1.05 -2.01
C PHE A 56 14.12 -2.58 -2.04
N THR A 57 14.43 -3.20 -3.17
CA THR A 57 14.35 -4.66 -3.33
C THR A 57 15.32 -5.39 -2.40
N ASP A 58 16.54 -4.89 -2.27
CA ASP A 58 17.55 -5.50 -1.40
C ASP A 58 17.16 -5.40 0.08
N ALA A 59 16.47 -4.32 0.50
CA ALA A 59 15.94 -4.22 1.85
C ALA A 59 14.93 -5.31 2.21
N PHE A 60 14.11 -5.78 1.24
CA PHE A 60 13.24 -6.95 1.45
C PHE A 60 14.03 -8.24 1.63
N LYS A 61 15.05 -8.46 0.77
CA LYS A 61 15.93 -9.64 0.88
C LYS A 61 16.67 -9.67 2.21
N ASP A 62 17.19 -8.53 2.65
CA ASP A 62 17.87 -8.37 3.95
C ASP A 62 16.92 -8.61 5.13
N ALA A 63 15.63 -8.36 4.93
CA ALA A 63 14.59 -8.70 5.88
C ALA A 63 14.12 -10.17 5.79
N GLY A 64 14.67 -10.97 4.86
CA GLY A 64 14.29 -12.37 4.64
C GLY A 64 12.93 -12.54 3.96
N VAL A 65 12.51 -11.57 3.16
CA VAL A 65 11.27 -11.58 2.38
C VAL A 65 11.57 -12.02 0.95
N GLU A 66 10.84 -13.02 0.45
CA GLU A 66 10.93 -13.46 -0.94
C GLU A 66 10.26 -12.42 -1.86
N VAL A 67 10.96 -12.06 -2.95
CA VAL A 67 10.49 -11.06 -3.92
C VAL A 67 10.05 -11.76 -5.20
N GLU A 68 8.79 -11.55 -5.57
CA GLU A 68 8.21 -11.94 -6.85
C GLU A 68 8.06 -10.70 -7.75
N TRP A 69 7.93 -10.91 -9.06
CA TRP A 69 7.99 -9.83 -10.03
C TRP A 69 6.78 -9.78 -10.96
N VAL A 70 6.33 -8.57 -11.24
CA VAL A 70 5.48 -8.28 -12.39
C VAL A 70 6.39 -8.24 -13.63
N GLU A 71 6.33 -9.25 -14.49
CA GLU A 71 7.18 -9.33 -15.69
C GLU A 71 6.61 -8.53 -16.87
N LYS A 72 5.28 -8.35 -16.92
CA LYS A 72 4.58 -7.66 -18.02
C LYS A 72 4.56 -6.14 -17.79
N LEU A 73 5.65 -5.46 -18.14
CA LEU A 73 5.75 -4.01 -18.05
C LEU A 73 5.50 -3.35 -19.42
N THR A 74 4.82 -2.21 -19.42
CA THR A 74 4.49 -1.46 -20.65
C THR A 74 4.56 0.05 -20.44
N PRO A 75 5.07 0.81 -21.42
CA PRO A 75 5.07 2.28 -21.33
C PRO A 75 3.66 2.90 -21.35
N LYS A 76 2.63 2.12 -21.68
CA LYS A 76 1.23 2.58 -21.63
C LYS A 76 0.69 2.67 -20.19
N LEU A 77 1.35 2.02 -19.25
CA LEU A 77 0.97 1.97 -17.83
C LEU A 77 2.19 2.36 -16.98
N PRO A 78 2.54 3.65 -16.95
CA PRO A 78 3.79 4.11 -16.33
C PRO A 78 3.82 3.96 -14.80
N TRP A 79 2.69 3.71 -14.15
CA TRP A 79 2.60 3.55 -12.68
C TRP A 79 2.56 2.10 -12.21
N GLN A 80 2.92 1.14 -13.04
CA GLN A 80 2.96 -0.28 -12.65
C GLN A 80 3.88 -0.58 -11.44
N ALA A 81 4.85 0.29 -11.15
CA ALA A 81 5.69 0.17 -9.95
C ALA A 81 4.89 0.31 -8.65
N SER A 82 3.74 1.00 -8.67
CA SER A 82 2.84 1.14 -7.52
C SER A 82 1.93 -0.10 -7.41
N THR A 83 2.54 -1.26 -7.18
CA THR A 83 1.86 -2.57 -7.15
C THR A 83 0.83 -2.68 -6.02
N ARG A 84 0.94 -1.88 -4.97
CA ARG A 84 -0.05 -1.85 -3.87
C ARG A 84 -1.48 -1.72 -4.39
N ASP A 85 -1.67 -0.93 -5.43
CA ASP A 85 -2.99 -0.59 -5.93
C ASP A 85 -3.68 -1.71 -6.70
N PHE A 86 -2.99 -2.84 -6.93
CA PHE A 86 -3.57 -4.02 -7.57
C PHE A 86 -4.78 -4.60 -6.81
N GLY A 87 -4.92 -4.30 -5.52
CA GLY A 87 -6.06 -4.72 -4.73
C GLY A 87 -5.71 -5.04 -3.29
N THR A 88 -6.42 -5.99 -2.69
CA THR A 88 -6.14 -6.49 -1.35
C THR A 88 -6.12 -8.01 -1.31
N ASN A 89 -5.16 -8.56 -0.58
CA ASN A 89 -5.03 -10.00 -0.41
C ASN A 89 -5.78 -10.45 0.85
N THR A 90 -6.29 -11.67 0.83
CA THR A 90 -7.04 -12.30 1.92
C THR A 90 -6.57 -13.75 2.12
N PRO A 91 -6.94 -14.43 3.22
CA PRO A 91 -6.69 -15.86 3.36
C PRO A 91 -7.36 -16.74 2.28
N HIS A 92 -8.29 -16.19 1.50
CA HIS A 92 -9.06 -16.90 0.48
C HIS A 92 -8.61 -16.57 -0.95
N GLY A 93 -7.71 -15.59 -1.11
CA GLY A 93 -7.21 -15.13 -2.40
C GLY A 93 -7.29 -13.60 -2.54
N VAL A 94 -6.82 -13.12 -3.67
CA VAL A 94 -6.72 -11.69 -3.98
C VAL A 94 -8.06 -11.16 -4.50
N LEU A 95 -8.57 -10.10 -3.87
CA LEU A 95 -9.59 -9.22 -4.43
C LEU A 95 -8.87 -8.16 -5.25
N ILE A 96 -8.92 -8.30 -6.58
CA ILE A 96 -8.30 -7.35 -7.49
C ILE A 96 -9.09 -6.06 -7.48
N GLY A 97 -8.37 -4.94 -7.45
CA GLY A 97 -8.92 -3.61 -7.45
C GLY A 97 -9.50 -3.20 -8.80
N ARG A 98 -10.06 -2.00 -8.81
CA ARG A 98 -10.54 -1.35 -10.02
C ARG A 98 -10.11 0.11 -9.99
N PHE A 99 -9.20 0.45 -10.90
CA PHE A 99 -8.56 1.75 -10.91
C PHE A 99 -9.51 2.89 -11.30
N ARG A 100 -9.35 4.03 -10.65
CA ARG A 100 -10.15 5.21 -10.91
C ARG A 100 -9.72 5.95 -12.17
N TYR A 101 -8.43 6.17 -12.31
CA TYR A 101 -7.87 6.97 -13.40
C TYR A 101 -7.66 6.15 -14.67
N SER A 102 -7.97 6.78 -15.82
CA SER A 102 -7.84 6.15 -17.15
C SER A 102 -6.42 5.71 -17.46
N GLU A 103 -5.44 6.45 -16.96
CA GLU A 103 -4.00 6.24 -17.13
C GLU A 103 -3.51 4.93 -16.48
N ARG A 104 -4.30 4.39 -15.55
CA ARG A 104 -3.98 3.14 -14.86
C ARG A 104 -4.88 1.98 -15.26
N LYS A 105 -5.92 2.23 -16.08
CA LYS A 105 -6.82 1.15 -16.54
C LYS A 105 -6.08 0.16 -17.41
N GLY A 106 -6.20 -1.11 -17.06
CA GLY A 106 -5.46 -2.21 -17.64
C GLY A 106 -4.41 -2.80 -16.70
N GLU A 107 -4.00 -2.07 -15.64
CA GLU A 107 -3.13 -2.63 -14.61
C GLU A 107 -3.82 -3.80 -13.88
N GLU A 108 -5.15 -3.74 -13.68
CA GLU A 108 -5.95 -4.83 -13.10
C GLU A 108 -5.88 -6.13 -13.91
N VAL A 109 -5.76 -6.02 -15.23
CA VAL A 109 -5.61 -7.20 -16.11
C VAL A 109 -4.21 -7.82 -15.92
N ILE A 110 -3.17 -6.97 -15.92
CA ILE A 110 -1.79 -7.40 -15.68
C ILE A 110 -1.64 -7.98 -14.27
N ALA A 111 -2.26 -7.35 -13.26
CA ALA A 111 -2.27 -7.87 -11.89
C ALA A 111 -2.84 -9.29 -11.84
N LYS A 112 -4.02 -9.49 -12.45
CA LYS A 112 -4.66 -10.81 -12.50
C LYS A 112 -3.78 -11.86 -13.19
N GLU A 113 -3.29 -11.55 -14.40
CA GLU A 113 -2.45 -12.46 -15.16
C GLU A 113 -1.17 -12.82 -14.41
N THR A 114 -0.50 -11.82 -13.79
CA THR A 114 0.70 -12.04 -12.98
C THR A 114 0.42 -12.96 -11.79
N LEU A 115 -0.67 -12.71 -11.04
CA LEU A 115 -1.04 -13.53 -9.89
C LEU A 115 -1.34 -14.97 -10.30
N GLU A 116 -2.08 -15.18 -11.40
CA GLU A 116 -2.39 -16.50 -11.94
C GLU A 116 -1.12 -17.23 -12.43
N GLU A 117 -0.17 -16.54 -13.07
CA GLU A 117 1.13 -17.09 -13.50
C GLU A 117 2.00 -17.50 -12.29
N LEU A 118 1.95 -16.76 -11.19
CA LEU A 118 2.62 -17.10 -9.93
C LEU A 118 1.92 -18.25 -9.15
N GLY A 119 0.75 -18.70 -9.62
CA GLY A 119 -0.05 -19.73 -8.94
C GLY A 119 -0.81 -19.20 -7.74
N GLU A 120 -1.01 -17.89 -7.66
CA GLU A 120 -1.78 -17.26 -6.61
C GLU A 120 -3.29 -17.41 -6.83
N THR A 121 -4.05 -17.52 -5.76
CA THR A 121 -5.51 -17.57 -5.86
C THR A 121 -6.08 -16.17 -6.04
N VAL A 122 -6.92 -15.99 -7.05
CA VAL A 122 -7.71 -14.78 -7.26
C VAL A 122 -9.15 -15.11 -6.90
N LEU A 123 -9.81 -14.24 -6.12
CA LEU A 123 -11.21 -14.47 -5.73
C LEU A 123 -12.11 -14.57 -6.98
N PRO A 124 -13.11 -15.45 -6.99
CA PRO A 124 -13.98 -15.63 -8.16
C PRO A 124 -14.83 -14.39 -8.46
N LYS A 125 -15.17 -13.59 -7.43
CA LYS A 125 -15.87 -12.31 -7.58
C LYS A 125 -14.88 -11.17 -7.40
N GLN A 126 -14.95 -10.20 -8.30
CA GLN A 126 -14.07 -9.04 -8.36
C GLN A 126 -14.86 -7.73 -8.30
N ILE A 127 -14.18 -6.60 -8.11
CA ILE A 127 -14.81 -5.28 -8.07
C ILE A 127 -15.42 -4.94 -9.43
N THR A 128 -16.72 -4.78 -9.48
CA THR A 128 -17.50 -4.44 -10.71
C THR A 128 -18.17 -3.07 -10.64
N ARG A 129 -18.35 -2.52 -9.43
CA ARG A 129 -18.96 -1.21 -9.18
C ARG A 129 -18.01 -0.29 -8.43
N GLY A 130 -18.00 0.98 -8.81
CA GLY A 130 -17.09 1.96 -8.21
C GLY A 130 -15.62 1.68 -8.51
N CYS A 131 -14.73 2.18 -7.67
CA CYS A 131 -13.29 1.95 -7.72
C CYS A 131 -12.80 1.50 -6.34
N LEU A 132 -11.80 0.63 -6.34
CA LEU A 132 -11.08 0.16 -5.16
C LEU A 132 -9.61 0.02 -5.54
N GLU A 133 -8.73 0.68 -4.82
CA GLU A 133 -7.28 0.58 -4.98
C GLU A 133 -6.65 0.17 -3.64
N GLY A 134 -5.62 -0.67 -3.69
CA GLY A 134 -5.07 -1.32 -2.50
C GLY A 134 -4.39 -0.36 -1.51
N GLY A 135 -3.96 0.83 -1.96
CA GLY A 135 -3.45 1.88 -1.06
C GLY A 135 -4.48 2.39 -0.04
N ASP A 136 -5.77 2.10 -0.28
CA ASP A 136 -6.87 2.39 0.63
C ASP A 136 -7.24 1.22 1.55
N CYS A 137 -6.59 0.05 1.43
CA CYS A 137 -7.00 -1.20 2.08
C CYS A 137 -6.03 -1.61 3.19
N PHE A 138 -6.52 -1.74 4.43
CA PHE A 138 -5.74 -2.29 5.55
C PHE A 138 -6.53 -3.30 6.36
N TRP A 139 -5.95 -4.46 6.60
CA TRP A 139 -6.47 -5.47 7.51
C TRP A 139 -6.03 -5.16 8.94
N LEU A 140 -6.98 -4.76 9.79
CA LEU A 140 -6.72 -4.51 11.22
C LEU A 140 -6.58 -5.80 12.03
N ASP A 141 -7.24 -6.84 11.57
CA ASP A 141 -7.17 -8.22 12.04
C ASP A 141 -7.65 -9.16 10.93
N GLU A 142 -7.63 -10.46 11.16
CA GLU A 142 -8.04 -11.48 10.18
C GLU A 142 -9.45 -11.24 9.60
N ASN A 143 -10.35 -10.60 10.34
CA ASN A 143 -11.76 -10.48 9.97
C ASN A 143 -12.20 -9.04 9.68
N THR A 144 -11.31 -8.06 9.83
CA THR A 144 -11.67 -6.64 9.77
C THR A 144 -10.80 -5.89 8.77
N LEU A 145 -11.37 -5.53 7.63
CA LEU A 145 -10.77 -4.67 6.63
C LEU A 145 -11.29 -3.25 6.79
N ILE A 146 -10.42 -2.26 6.74
CA ILE A 146 -10.78 -0.87 6.50
C ILE A 146 -10.49 -0.49 5.06
N VAL A 147 -11.37 0.31 4.47
CA VAL A 147 -11.26 0.83 3.10
C VAL A 147 -11.40 2.35 3.13
N GLY A 148 -10.41 3.03 2.59
CA GLY A 148 -10.46 4.48 2.41
C GLY A 148 -11.50 4.91 1.37
N ASN A 149 -12.24 5.97 1.63
CA ASN A 149 -13.10 6.66 0.66
C ASN A 149 -12.60 8.10 0.50
N GLY A 150 -11.77 8.32 -0.49
CA GLY A 150 -11.10 9.61 -0.72
C GLY A 150 -10.98 9.93 -2.20
N ASN A 151 -9.75 9.96 -2.70
CA ASN A 151 -9.49 10.29 -4.10
C ASN A 151 -9.59 9.08 -5.03
N ARG A 152 -9.11 7.91 -4.61
CA ARG A 152 -8.88 6.76 -5.50
C ARG A 152 -9.97 5.70 -5.35
N SER A 153 -10.24 5.25 -4.15
CA SER A 153 -11.39 4.38 -3.91
C SER A 153 -12.66 5.20 -3.69
N THR A 154 -13.79 4.62 -4.02
CA THR A 154 -15.11 5.25 -3.94
C THR A 154 -16.02 4.49 -3.00
N TYR A 155 -17.04 5.16 -2.47
CA TYR A 155 -18.05 4.51 -1.63
C TYR A 155 -18.71 3.30 -2.32
N ALA A 156 -18.96 3.38 -3.64
CA ALA A 156 -19.51 2.27 -4.42
C ALA A 156 -18.52 1.10 -4.53
N GLY A 157 -17.21 1.37 -4.58
CA GLY A 157 -16.16 0.34 -4.54
C GLY A 157 -16.09 -0.34 -3.18
N TYR A 158 -16.14 0.44 -2.10
CA TYR A 158 -16.24 -0.06 -0.73
C TYR A 158 -17.47 -0.98 -0.53
N GLU A 159 -18.68 -0.54 -0.91
CA GLU A 159 -19.89 -1.36 -0.79
C GLU A 159 -19.78 -2.67 -1.58
N ASN A 160 -19.18 -2.62 -2.78
CA ASN A 160 -18.97 -3.83 -3.57
C ASN A 160 -17.93 -4.77 -2.92
N ALA A 161 -16.84 -4.25 -2.37
CA ALA A 161 -15.87 -5.05 -1.62
C ALA A 161 -16.52 -5.70 -0.38
N LYS A 162 -17.33 -4.94 0.36
CA LYS A 162 -18.08 -5.41 1.52
C LYS A 162 -19.03 -6.57 1.18
N GLU A 163 -19.76 -6.47 0.07
CA GLU A 163 -20.64 -7.56 -0.40
C GLU A 163 -19.84 -8.83 -0.74
N ILE A 164 -18.73 -8.67 -1.48
CA ILE A 164 -17.89 -9.80 -1.87
C ILE A 164 -17.26 -10.48 -0.65
N LEU A 165 -16.68 -9.69 0.25
CA LEU A 165 -15.93 -10.19 1.41
C LEU A 165 -16.85 -10.72 2.51
N ALA A 166 -18.12 -10.34 2.55
CA ALA A 166 -19.13 -10.92 3.44
C ALA A 166 -19.33 -12.43 3.19
N GLU A 167 -19.13 -12.91 1.96
CA GLU A 167 -19.19 -14.35 1.63
C GLU A 167 -18.08 -15.16 2.32
N TYR A 168 -17.02 -14.48 2.76
CA TYR A 168 -15.88 -15.04 3.51
C TYR A 168 -15.91 -14.66 4.99
N ASN A 169 -17.07 -14.18 5.51
CA ASN A 169 -17.26 -13.73 6.89
C ASN A 169 -16.32 -12.57 7.30
N LYS A 170 -15.91 -11.74 6.36
CA LYS A 170 -15.10 -10.54 6.63
C LYS A 170 -15.99 -9.31 6.83
N ARG A 171 -15.59 -8.45 7.74
CA ARG A 171 -16.23 -7.14 7.99
C ARG A 171 -15.41 -6.07 7.29
N VAL A 172 -16.09 -5.17 6.60
CA VAL A 172 -15.42 -4.07 5.90
C VAL A 172 -16.01 -2.76 6.42
N PHE A 173 -15.14 -1.84 6.83
CA PHE A 173 -15.50 -0.51 7.30
C PHE A 173 -14.90 0.56 6.40
N VAL A 174 -15.64 1.63 6.17
CA VAL A 174 -15.18 2.77 5.39
C VAL A 174 -14.51 3.81 6.31
N VAL A 175 -13.41 4.40 5.82
CA VAL A 175 -12.75 5.56 6.42
C VAL A 175 -12.84 6.71 5.41
N GLU A 176 -13.61 7.73 5.73
CA GLU A 176 -13.78 8.89 4.86
C GLU A 176 -12.71 9.94 5.12
N PHE A 177 -12.07 10.45 4.08
CA PHE A 177 -11.08 11.51 4.17
C PHE A 177 -11.10 12.42 2.93
N LEU A 178 -10.45 13.57 3.04
CA LEU A 178 -10.42 14.55 1.94
C LEU A 178 -9.62 14.03 0.75
N SER A 179 -10.14 14.25 -0.46
CA SER A 179 -9.55 13.78 -1.73
C SER A 179 -8.14 14.32 -2.03
N LYS A 180 -7.69 15.36 -1.33
CA LYS A 180 -6.30 15.83 -1.43
C LYS A 180 -5.27 14.80 -0.97
N TRP A 181 -5.68 13.89 -0.08
CA TRP A 181 -4.89 12.74 0.32
C TRP A 181 -5.15 11.61 -0.68
N ASN A 182 -4.16 11.23 -1.42
CA ASN A 182 -4.29 10.31 -2.55
C ASN A 182 -4.96 8.99 -2.14
N HIS A 183 -4.36 8.30 -1.15
CA HIS A 183 -4.85 7.08 -0.53
C HIS A 183 -4.82 7.17 1.00
N LEU A 184 -5.44 6.20 1.66
CA LEU A 184 -5.41 6.06 3.11
C LEU A 184 -3.97 5.84 3.63
N ASP A 185 -3.12 5.15 2.89
CA ASP A 185 -1.73 4.85 3.25
C ASP A 185 -0.81 6.09 3.33
N VAL A 186 -1.26 7.24 2.80
CA VAL A 186 -0.57 8.52 2.96
C VAL A 186 -0.81 9.12 4.36
N ILE A 187 -1.93 8.75 5.01
CA ILE A 187 -2.38 9.36 6.27
C ILE A 187 -2.54 8.37 7.42
N PHE A 188 -2.41 7.08 7.15
CA PHE A 188 -2.48 5.99 8.12
C PHE A 188 -1.58 4.84 7.70
N SER A 189 -0.83 4.27 8.62
CA SER A 189 0.00 3.08 8.38
C SER A 189 0.17 2.25 9.65
N PRO A 190 -0.30 1.01 9.68
CA PRO A 190 0.11 0.01 10.66
C PRO A 190 1.61 -0.27 10.52
N VAL A 191 2.38 -0.21 11.61
CA VAL A 191 3.83 -0.40 11.59
C VAL A 191 4.31 -1.60 12.42
N ALA A 192 3.48 -2.04 13.36
CA ALA A 192 3.66 -3.28 14.14
C ALA A 192 2.30 -3.76 14.66
N ASP A 193 2.26 -4.89 15.35
CA ASP A 193 1.02 -5.38 15.94
C ASP A 193 0.45 -4.32 16.90
N LYS A 194 -0.81 -3.93 16.66
CA LYS A 194 -1.51 -2.89 17.42
C LYS A 194 -0.79 -1.55 17.54
N LEU A 195 0.17 -1.23 16.66
CA LEU A 195 0.84 0.06 16.59
C LEU A 195 0.70 0.65 15.19
N ALA A 196 0.19 1.88 15.11
CA ALA A 196 0.05 2.59 13.84
C ALA A 196 0.48 4.05 13.92
N ILE A 197 0.90 4.60 12.78
CA ILE A 197 1.10 6.03 12.58
C ILE A 197 -0.17 6.60 11.96
N VAL A 198 -0.64 7.74 12.46
CA VAL A 198 -1.85 8.39 11.97
C VAL A 198 -1.68 9.90 11.85
N CYS A 199 -2.06 10.44 10.70
CA CYS A 199 -2.17 11.88 10.51
C CYS A 199 -3.48 12.36 11.18
N LYS A 200 -3.37 12.89 12.40
CA LYS A 200 -4.53 13.34 13.18
C LYS A 200 -5.37 14.44 12.53
N ASP A 201 -4.75 15.20 11.60
CA ASP A 201 -5.40 16.32 10.91
C ASP A 201 -6.12 15.87 9.62
N ALA A 202 -5.99 14.59 9.24
CA ALA A 202 -6.48 14.06 7.97
C ALA A 202 -7.52 12.94 8.13
N VAL A 203 -7.46 12.18 9.23
CA VAL A 203 -8.43 11.12 9.50
C VAL A 203 -9.57 11.63 10.39
N PRO A 204 -10.80 11.09 10.25
CA PRO A 204 -11.91 11.49 11.10
C PRO A 204 -11.77 10.95 12.52
N ASP A 205 -12.32 11.69 13.51
CA ASP A 205 -12.25 11.31 14.93
C ASP A 205 -12.89 9.95 15.22
N TYR A 206 -13.94 9.57 14.50
CA TYR A 206 -14.56 8.25 14.66
C TYR A 206 -13.59 7.12 14.35
N PHE A 207 -12.69 7.29 13.36
CA PHE A 207 -11.71 6.28 13.02
C PHE A 207 -10.66 6.12 14.14
N ILE A 208 -10.18 7.24 14.70
CA ILE A 208 -9.32 7.22 15.88
C ILE A 208 -10.00 6.48 17.02
N GLY A 209 -11.28 6.78 17.28
CA GLY A 209 -12.07 6.12 18.33
C GLY A 209 -12.23 4.61 18.09
N ILE A 210 -12.38 4.17 16.85
CA ILE A 210 -12.42 2.74 16.50
C ILE A 210 -11.07 2.07 16.80
N LEU A 211 -9.96 2.68 16.39
CA LEU A 211 -8.61 2.14 16.64
C LEU A 211 -8.33 2.06 18.14
N ASP A 212 -8.64 3.11 18.91
CA ASP A 212 -8.51 3.13 20.36
C ASP A 212 -9.33 2.00 21.02
N ALA A 213 -10.59 1.80 20.58
CA ALA A 213 -11.48 0.75 21.09
C ALA A 213 -10.97 -0.67 20.74
N LEU A 214 -10.24 -0.82 19.64
CA LEU A 214 -9.59 -2.06 19.23
C LEU A 214 -8.21 -2.28 19.88
N GLY A 215 -7.79 -1.37 20.79
CA GLY A 215 -6.54 -1.47 21.53
C GLY A 215 -5.30 -1.09 20.71
N TRP A 216 -5.44 -0.25 19.67
CA TRP A 216 -4.30 0.25 18.90
C TRP A 216 -3.61 1.40 19.63
N GLU A 217 -2.30 1.34 19.73
CA GLU A 217 -1.47 2.48 20.08
C GLU A 217 -1.22 3.34 18.84
N LEU A 218 -1.41 4.67 18.96
CA LEU A 218 -1.34 5.57 17.82
C LEU A 218 -0.20 6.59 17.99
N ILE A 219 0.73 6.61 17.05
CA ILE A 219 1.70 7.69 16.87
C ILE A 219 1.00 8.77 16.04
N LYS A 220 0.45 9.77 16.74
CA LYS A 220 -0.30 10.87 16.11
C LYS A 220 0.66 11.94 15.60
N VAL A 221 0.63 12.21 14.29
CA VAL A 221 1.49 13.20 13.65
C VAL A 221 0.67 14.25 12.90
N PRO A 222 1.21 15.48 12.73
CA PRO A 222 0.55 16.54 11.96
C PRO A 222 0.65 16.29 10.45
N ALA A 223 -0.15 17.03 9.66
CA ALA A 223 -0.29 16.88 8.21
C ALA A 223 1.04 17.01 7.42
N GLU A 224 2.02 17.72 7.95
CA GLU A 224 3.32 17.87 7.28
C GLU A 224 4.06 16.56 7.03
N TYR A 225 3.82 15.53 7.87
CA TYR A 225 4.38 14.18 7.67
C TYR A 225 3.71 13.47 6.48
N ALA A 226 2.41 13.64 6.32
CA ALA A 226 1.66 13.11 5.19
C ALA A 226 2.09 13.78 3.86
N TYR A 227 2.25 15.11 3.85
CA TYR A 227 2.76 15.83 2.66
C TYR A 227 4.17 15.41 2.24
N ARG A 228 4.98 14.87 3.14
CA ARG A 228 6.32 14.35 2.87
C ARG A 228 6.32 12.84 2.65
N ASN A 229 5.15 12.22 2.59
CA ASN A 229 4.96 10.78 2.45
C ASN A 229 5.63 9.94 3.56
N GLU A 230 5.90 10.55 4.72
CA GLU A 230 6.65 9.90 5.82
C GLU A 230 5.82 8.86 6.58
N ILE A 231 4.49 8.83 6.39
CA ILE A 231 3.58 7.86 7.00
C ILE A 231 3.53 6.56 6.19
N ASN A 232 3.76 6.64 4.87
CA ASN A 232 3.67 5.50 3.96
C ASN A 232 4.80 4.49 4.21
N MET A 233 4.57 3.56 5.14
CA MET A 233 5.50 2.53 5.56
C MET A 233 4.86 1.14 5.41
N LEU A 234 5.70 0.11 5.46
CA LEU A 234 5.23 -1.28 5.40
C LEU A 234 5.72 -2.05 6.63
N ALA A 235 4.80 -2.55 7.45
CA ALA A 235 5.14 -3.50 8.50
C ALA A 235 5.69 -4.79 7.89
N LEU A 236 6.78 -5.31 8.45
CA LEU A 236 7.39 -6.57 8.03
C LEU A 236 7.11 -7.71 9.01
N GLY A 237 6.41 -7.41 10.11
CA GLY A 237 6.18 -8.32 11.22
C GLY A 237 7.41 -8.45 12.14
N ASP A 238 7.25 -9.09 13.30
CA ASP A 238 8.30 -9.28 14.28
C ASP A 238 9.01 -7.96 14.66
N GLU A 239 8.23 -6.88 14.88
CA GLU A 239 8.71 -5.54 15.24
C GLU A 239 9.70 -4.96 14.20
N ARG A 240 9.49 -5.31 12.92
CA ARG A 240 10.26 -4.82 11.78
C ARG A 240 9.37 -3.99 10.86
N VAL A 241 9.92 -2.90 10.35
CA VAL A 241 9.23 -1.99 9.44
C VAL A 241 10.15 -1.54 8.32
N LEU A 242 9.60 -1.44 7.12
CA LEU A 242 10.25 -0.83 5.97
C LEU A 242 9.77 0.61 5.82
N SER A 243 10.72 1.52 5.83
CA SER A 243 10.58 2.97 5.67
C SER A 243 11.49 3.44 4.54
N PHE A 244 11.96 4.67 4.59
CA PHE A 244 12.96 5.18 3.66
C PHE A 244 13.98 6.07 4.38
N ARG A 245 15.14 6.22 3.77
CA ARG A 245 16.22 7.06 4.29
C ARG A 245 15.76 8.51 4.46
N GLY A 246 16.12 9.11 5.58
CA GLY A 246 15.78 10.49 5.91
C GLY A 246 14.35 10.70 6.43
N ASN A 247 13.53 9.66 6.55
CA ASN A 247 12.25 9.76 7.20
C ASN A 247 12.41 10.07 8.70
N ARG A 248 11.79 11.16 9.15
CA ARG A 248 11.90 11.65 10.53
C ARG A 248 11.32 10.66 11.57
N LEU A 249 10.37 9.84 11.17
CA LEU A 249 9.76 8.83 12.04
C LEU A 249 10.67 7.63 12.32
N ASN A 250 11.72 7.40 11.53
CA ASN A 250 12.64 6.29 11.74
C ASN A 250 13.26 6.30 13.15
N LYS A 251 13.60 7.49 13.66
CA LYS A 251 14.12 7.64 15.03
C LYS A 251 13.08 7.24 16.07
N VAL A 252 11.85 7.73 15.93
CA VAL A 252 10.74 7.44 16.85
C VAL A 252 10.44 5.93 16.91
N LEU A 253 10.47 5.26 15.75
CA LEU A 253 10.20 3.83 15.66
C LEU A 253 11.34 3.00 16.29
N ARG A 254 12.61 3.39 16.05
CA ARG A 254 13.77 2.74 16.69
C ARG A 254 13.77 2.93 18.22
N GLU A 255 13.39 4.10 18.72
CA GLU A 255 13.24 4.36 20.16
C GLU A 255 12.12 3.53 20.80
N ARG A 256 11.16 3.05 20.01
CA ARG A 256 10.10 2.12 20.41
C ARG A 256 10.49 0.64 20.25
N GLY A 257 11.75 0.37 19.88
CA GLY A 257 12.25 -0.99 19.72
C GLY A 257 12.08 -1.63 18.36
N LEU A 258 11.50 -0.91 17.37
CA LEU A 258 11.36 -1.47 16.03
C LEU A 258 12.69 -1.48 15.28
N LYS A 259 12.95 -2.56 14.55
CA LYS A 259 14.01 -2.61 13.55
C LYS A 259 13.52 -1.94 12.26
N VAL A 260 14.08 -0.79 11.92
CA VAL A 260 13.72 -0.01 10.73
C VAL A 260 14.71 -0.29 9.61
N TYR A 261 14.20 -0.81 8.49
CA TYR A 261 14.90 -0.88 7.21
C TYR A 261 14.57 0.41 6.44
N ASP A 262 15.58 1.16 6.07
CA ASP A 262 15.42 2.49 5.44
C ASP A 262 16.29 2.66 4.18
N PRO A 263 15.94 1.94 3.08
CA PRO A 263 16.62 2.08 1.79
C PRO A 263 16.53 3.50 1.24
N ALA A 264 17.47 3.84 0.35
CA ALA A 264 17.48 5.14 -0.34
C ALA A 264 16.45 5.13 -1.47
N ILE A 265 15.23 5.59 -1.16
CA ILE A 265 14.14 5.80 -2.13
C ILE A 265 13.58 7.23 -2.01
N GLU A 266 14.44 8.18 -1.74
CA GLU A 266 14.06 9.56 -1.47
C GLU A 266 13.39 10.23 -2.67
N THR A 267 13.76 9.83 -3.90
CA THR A 267 13.13 10.34 -5.13
C THR A 267 11.69 9.83 -5.27
N PHE A 268 11.45 8.54 -4.96
CA PHE A 268 10.10 7.99 -4.89
C PHE A 268 9.27 8.68 -3.79
N ALA A 269 9.85 8.83 -2.59
CA ALA A 269 9.15 9.50 -1.50
C ALA A 269 8.76 10.94 -1.85
N ALA A 270 9.66 11.69 -2.51
CA ALA A 270 9.37 13.02 -3.01
C ALA A 270 8.25 13.02 -4.07
N ALA A 271 8.16 11.97 -4.89
CA ALA A 271 7.09 11.82 -5.88
C ALA A 271 5.75 11.36 -5.28
N GLY A 272 5.68 11.10 -3.98
CA GLY A 272 4.48 10.65 -3.27
C GLY A 272 4.32 9.13 -3.20
N GLU A 273 5.39 8.38 -3.53
CA GLU A 273 5.43 6.92 -3.42
C GLU A 273 6.25 6.50 -2.20
N GLY A 274 5.77 5.52 -1.45
CA GLY A 274 6.50 4.99 -0.30
C GLY A 274 6.55 3.46 -0.33
N PRO A 275 7.15 2.86 0.71
CA PRO A 275 7.28 1.40 0.78
C PRO A 275 5.97 0.64 0.64
N HIS A 276 4.87 1.16 1.19
CA HIS A 276 3.56 0.53 1.06
C HIS A 276 3.06 0.63 -0.39
N CYS A 277 3.10 1.82 -1.01
CA CYS A 277 2.66 2.03 -2.39
C CYS A 277 3.40 1.12 -3.39
N LEU A 278 4.72 0.98 -3.24
CA LEU A 278 5.58 0.26 -4.18
C LEU A 278 5.55 -1.27 -4.03
N SER A 279 4.68 -1.82 -3.18
CA SER A 279 4.72 -3.25 -2.84
C SER A 279 3.34 -3.86 -2.64
N PHE A 280 3.15 -5.10 -3.11
CA PHE A 280 1.91 -5.86 -2.91
C PHE A 280 2.19 -7.17 -2.16
N GLU A 281 1.57 -7.34 -1.02
CA GLU A 281 1.77 -8.49 -0.15
C GLU A 281 1.14 -9.74 -0.75
N LEU A 282 1.94 -10.79 -0.88
CA LEU A 282 1.46 -12.11 -1.33
C LEU A 282 1.22 -13.06 -0.16
N GLU A 283 2.09 -13.01 0.85
CA GLU A 283 2.00 -13.94 1.98
C GLU A 283 2.47 -13.28 3.26
N ARG A 284 1.63 -13.39 4.30
CA ARG A 284 1.94 -13.03 5.69
C ARG A 284 1.53 -14.16 6.62
N GLU A 285 2.40 -14.50 7.53
CA GLU A 285 2.05 -15.33 8.69
C GLU A 285 1.19 -14.48 9.65
N PRO A 286 0.29 -15.11 10.42
CA PRO A 286 -0.53 -14.43 11.43
C PRO A 286 0.29 -13.63 12.45
#